data_1b3181e9812fa4bf7c63633724d83d93
#
_entry.id   1b3181e9812fa4bf7c63633724d83d93
#
_cell.length_a   1.000
_cell.length_b   1.000
_cell.length_c   1.000
_cell.angle_alpha   90.00
_cell.angle_beta   90.00
_cell.angle_gamma   90.00
#
_symmetry.space_group_name_H-M   'P 1'
#
loop_
_entity.id
_entity.type
_entity.pdbx_description
1 polymer ?
#
loop_
_entity_poly.entity_id
_entity_poly.type
_entity_poly.pdbx_seq_one_letter_code
_entity_poly.pdbx_strand_id
1 'polypeptide(L)'
;MSNLESTFRSNRWPAVVIICILSMHFVGVAFAGDQMHSALDSPRPLAVKISQLINDPYSYVDKTVTIVGAIGDVCPARGCWADVLDEDGGSVRFKVPDGELVFTAAMAGDQVTATGVFRAHHLSEKQAIAWLRHLAVELGEVFDPQSHSGGLTVFQLEGDQASLNSEVHSL
;
A
#
# COMPACT_ATOMS: atom_id res chain seq x y z
N MET A 1 -43.58 50.73 32.45
CA MET A 1 -43.80 52.08 31.91
C MET A 1 -43.46 52.00 30.45
N SER A 2 -44.46 51.99 29.71
CA SER A 2 -44.91 52.72 28.52
C SER A 2 -44.17 52.27 27.25
N ASN A 3 -44.89 51.51 26.38
CA ASN A 3 -45.77 51.95 25.31
C ASN A 3 -45.03 52.61 24.16
N LEU A 4 -45.23 52.34 22.93
CA LEU A 4 -46.42 52.22 22.05
C LEU A 4 -45.92 51.68 20.71
N GLU A 5 -46.58 50.70 20.15
CA GLU A 5 -47.61 50.71 19.13
C GLU A 5 -47.33 51.45 17.82
N SER A 6 -47.49 50.60 16.78
CA SER A 6 -48.19 50.83 15.51
C SER A 6 -47.50 51.70 14.49
N THR A 7 -47.42 51.24 13.29
CA THR A 7 -48.51 51.36 12.33
C THR A 7 -48.30 50.49 11.08
N PHE A 8 -49.27 49.67 10.85
CA PHE A 8 -49.63 49.01 9.61
C PHE A 8 -49.99 50.07 8.56
N ARG A 9 -49.32 50.04 7.43
CA ARG A 9 -49.78 50.74 6.25
C ARG A 9 -49.72 49.89 5.02
N SER A 10 -50.92 49.37 4.70
CA SER A 10 -51.25 48.78 3.42
C SER A 10 -51.01 49.75 2.29
N ASN A 11 -50.35 49.27 1.23
CA ASN A 11 -50.50 49.94 -0.05
C ASN A 11 -50.90 48.94 -1.11
N ARG A 12 -52.05 49.17 -1.63
CA ARG A 12 -52.77 48.38 -2.64
C ARG A 12 -52.17 48.61 -3.98
N TRP A 13 -51.99 47.50 -4.67
CA TRP A 13 -51.60 47.44 -6.06
C TRP A 13 -52.82 47.64 -6.98
N PRO A 14 -52.66 48.25 -8.11
CA PRO A 14 -53.52 47.93 -9.25
C PRO A 14 -52.82 47.00 -10.22
N ALA A 15 -53.64 46.16 -10.76
CA ALA A 15 -53.40 45.14 -11.70
C ALA A 15 -52.88 45.62 -13.05
N VAL A 16 -52.42 44.61 -13.80
CA VAL A 16 -52.26 44.54 -15.26
C VAL A 16 -50.90 44.89 -15.79
N VAL A 17 -50.13 43.87 -16.11
CA VAL A 17 -49.70 43.60 -17.49
C VAL A 17 -49.41 42.12 -17.67
N ILE A 18 -50.23 41.46 -18.42
CA ILE A 18 -49.99 40.15 -19.06
C ILE A 18 -49.05 40.42 -20.22
N ILE A 19 -47.84 39.88 -20.17
CA ILE A 19 -47.02 39.70 -21.37
C ILE A 19 -46.42 38.33 -21.34
N CYS A 20 -46.74 37.57 -22.35
CA CYS A 20 -46.18 36.31 -22.76
C CYS A 20 -44.66 36.28 -22.66
N ILE A 21 -44.17 35.38 -21.87
CA ILE A 21 -42.78 34.98 -22.06
C ILE A 21 -42.77 33.53 -22.47
N LEU A 22 -42.37 33.34 -23.73
CA LEU A 22 -42.09 32.07 -24.34
C LEU A 22 -41.27 31.18 -23.37
N SER A 23 -41.83 30.01 -23.17
CA SER A 23 -41.12 28.88 -22.54
C SER A 23 -39.91 28.52 -23.38
N MET A 24 -38.77 29.02 -22.99
CA MET A 24 -37.48 28.50 -23.43
C MET A 24 -37.14 27.31 -22.51
N HIS A 25 -37.55 26.14 -22.98
CA HIS A 25 -37.10 24.90 -22.38
C HIS A 25 -35.60 24.78 -22.65
N PHE A 26 -34.81 25.22 -21.67
CA PHE A 26 -33.40 24.90 -21.64
C PHE A 26 -33.30 23.42 -21.28
N VAL A 27 -33.21 22.58 -22.30
CA VAL A 27 -32.82 21.19 -22.14
C VAL A 27 -31.39 21.22 -21.60
N GLY A 28 -31.25 21.16 -20.28
CA GLY A 28 -29.98 20.91 -19.63
C GLY A 28 -29.51 19.52 -20.03
N VAL A 29 -28.66 19.47 -21.04
CA VAL A 29 -27.82 18.29 -21.30
C VAL A 29 -26.92 18.20 -20.09
N ALA A 30 -27.27 17.33 -19.14
CA ALA A 30 -26.38 16.87 -18.11
C ALA A 30 -25.26 16.13 -18.81
N PHE A 31 -24.14 16.82 -19.02
CA PHE A 31 -22.87 16.15 -19.24
C PHE A 31 -22.59 15.37 -17.95
N ALA A 32 -22.97 14.11 -17.93
CA ALA A 32 -22.39 13.13 -17.04
C ALA A 32 -20.91 13.10 -17.41
N GLY A 33 -20.14 13.99 -16.78
CA GLY A 33 -18.70 14.03 -16.86
C GLY A 33 -18.20 12.68 -16.42
N ASP A 34 -17.61 12.01 -17.35
CA ASP A 34 -16.92 10.73 -17.25
C ASP A 34 -15.85 10.80 -16.13
N GLN A 35 -16.24 10.45 -14.91
CA GLN A 35 -15.35 10.29 -13.75
C GLN A 35 -14.58 8.96 -13.83
N MET A 36 -14.46 8.39 -15.03
CA MET A 36 -13.85 7.08 -15.24
C MET A 36 -12.33 7.14 -15.53
N HIS A 37 -11.71 8.32 -15.46
CA HIS A 37 -10.30 8.47 -15.89
C HIS A 37 -9.26 8.43 -14.76
N SER A 38 -9.65 8.33 -13.48
CA SER A 38 -8.68 8.35 -12.39
C SER A 38 -8.19 6.97 -11.93
N ALA A 39 -8.78 5.89 -12.42
CA ALA A 39 -8.36 4.53 -12.03
C ALA A 39 -7.33 3.89 -12.98
N LEU A 40 -7.01 4.53 -14.11
CA LEU A 40 -6.15 3.96 -15.15
C LEU A 40 -4.70 4.47 -15.11
N ASP A 41 -4.36 5.41 -14.23
CA ASP A 41 -3.03 6.04 -14.21
C ASP A 41 -2.14 5.61 -13.02
N SER A 42 -2.55 4.62 -12.25
CA SER A 42 -1.63 3.97 -11.32
C SER A 42 -0.78 2.97 -12.09
N PRO A 43 0.55 3.10 -12.11
CA PRO A 43 1.40 2.15 -12.79
C PRO A 43 1.11 0.75 -12.25
N ARG A 44 0.67 -0.14 -13.16
CA ARG A 44 0.36 -1.52 -12.79
C ARG A 44 1.63 -2.15 -12.21
N PRO A 45 1.56 -2.79 -11.03
CA PRO A 45 2.70 -3.48 -10.46
C PRO A 45 3.31 -4.46 -11.46
N LEU A 46 4.63 -4.46 -11.56
CA LEU A 46 5.36 -5.37 -12.44
C LEU A 46 5.44 -6.74 -11.77
N ALA A 47 4.86 -7.76 -12.40
CA ALA A 47 5.05 -9.15 -11.93
C ALA A 47 6.50 -9.59 -12.20
N VAL A 48 7.23 -9.96 -11.16
CA VAL A 48 8.67 -10.29 -11.22
C VAL A 48 8.92 -11.60 -10.46
N LYS A 49 9.78 -12.44 -11.00
CA LYS A 49 10.26 -13.62 -10.26
C LYS A 49 11.26 -13.20 -9.19
N ILE A 50 11.24 -13.87 -8.05
CA ILE A 50 12.20 -13.62 -6.95
C ILE A 50 13.63 -13.75 -7.44
N SER A 51 13.93 -14.77 -8.24
CA SER A 51 15.25 -14.97 -8.85
C SER A 51 15.72 -13.78 -9.71
N GLN A 52 14.81 -13.05 -10.37
CA GLN A 52 15.18 -11.85 -11.13
C GLN A 52 15.57 -10.69 -10.19
N LEU A 53 14.83 -10.51 -9.09
CA LEU A 53 15.14 -9.49 -8.07
C LEU A 53 16.51 -9.75 -7.43
N ILE A 54 16.85 -11.03 -7.19
CA ILE A 54 18.12 -11.42 -6.58
C ILE A 54 19.29 -11.23 -7.54
N ASN A 55 19.13 -11.61 -8.82
CA ASN A 55 20.20 -11.58 -9.80
C ASN A 55 20.53 -10.16 -10.31
N ASP A 56 19.54 -9.27 -10.36
CA ASP A 56 19.71 -7.89 -10.80
C ASP A 56 18.85 -6.92 -9.96
N PRO A 57 19.16 -6.79 -8.66
CA PRO A 57 18.30 -6.04 -7.74
C PRO A 57 18.20 -4.55 -8.09
N TYR A 58 19.29 -3.95 -8.59
CA TYR A 58 19.29 -2.53 -8.89
C TYR A 58 18.36 -2.12 -10.04
N SER A 59 18.07 -3.04 -10.95
CA SER A 59 17.09 -2.79 -12.02
C SER A 59 15.67 -2.63 -11.50
N TYR A 60 15.38 -3.02 -10.27
CA TYR A 60 14.05 -3.00 -9.67
C TYR A 60 13.89 -2.00 -8.52
N VAL A 61 14.98 -1.40 -8.05
CA VAL A 61 14.94 -0.40 -6.96
C VAL A 61 13.96 0.72 -7.31
N ASP A 62 13.13 1.09 -6.33
CA ASP A 62 12.07 2.10 -6.40
C ASP A 62 10.92 1.78 -7.38
N LYS A 63 10.85 0.56 -7.88
CA LYS A 63 9.72 0.08 -8.69
C LYS A 63 8.71 -0.67 -7.83
N THR A 64 7.44 -0.48 -8.15
CA THR A 64 6.37 -1.30 -7.58
C THR A 64 6.34 -2.64 -8.31
N VAL A 65 6.59 -3.72 -7.56
CA VAL A 65 6.64 -5.07 -8.09
C VAL A 65 5.68 -5.99 -7.31
N THR A 66 5.25 -7.03 -7.99
CA THR A 66 4.49 -8.14 -7.39
C THR A 66 5.32 -9.41 -7.51
N ILE A 67 5.49 -10.10 -6.39
CA ILE A 67 6.16 -11.41 -6.31
C ILE A 67 5.17 -12.46 -5.82
N VAL A 68 5.43 -13.71 -6.21
CA VAL A 68 4.70 -14.88 -5.74
C VAL A 68 5.71 -15.89 -5.23
N GLY A 69 5.42 -16.52 -4.10
CA GLY A 69 6.27 -17.54 -3.51
C GLY A 69 5.66 -18.12 -2.24
N ALA A 70 6.41 -18.98 -1.57
CA ALA A 70 6.02 -19.54 -0.28
C ALA A 70 6.53 -18.67 0.86
N ILE A 71 5.76 -18.56 1.94
CA ILE A 71 6.20 -17.93 3.17
C ILE A 71 7.26 -18.82 3.83
N GLY A 72 8.45 -18.27 4.06
CA GLY A 72 9.51 -18.88 4.86
C GLY A 72 9.51 -18.36 6.29
N ASP A 73 10.63 -17.76 6.72
CA ASP A 73 10.76 -17.16 8.03
C ASP A 73 9.87 -15.92 8.16
N VAL A 74 9.39 -15.69 9.38
CA VAL A 74 8.57 -14.52 9.73
C VAL A 74 9.12 -13.82 10.95
N CYS A 75 8.82 -12.54 11.11
CA CYS A 75 9.15 -11.79 12.31
C CYS A 75 8.52 -12.42 13.56
N PRO A 76 9.30 -13.01 14.48
CA PRO A 76 8.73 -13.70 15.65
C PRO A 76 8.12 -12.75 16.65
N ALA A 77 8.53 -11.49 16.66
CA ALA A 77 8.09 -10.51 17.66
C ALA A 77 6.75 -9.84 17.26
N ARG A 78 6.59 -9.43 16.00
CA ARG A 78 5.46 -8.61 15.57
C ARG A 78 4.81 -9.08 14.27
N GLY A 79 5.39 -10.04 13.56
CA GLY A 79 4.91 -10.47 12.25
C GLY A 79 4.97 -9.38 11.17
N CYS A 80 5.82 -8.36 11.32
CA CYS A 80 5.90 -7.22 10.42
C CYS A 80 6.75 -7.48 9.16
N TRP A 81 7.26 -8.70 8.99
CA TRP A 81 7.93 -9.16 7.79
C TRP A 81 7.78 -10.67 7.63
N ALA A 82 7.87 -11.12 6.39
CA ALA A 82 8.03 -12.51 6.00
C ALA A 82 9.06 -12.61 4.89
N ASP A 83 9.86 -13.64 4.89
CA ASP A 83 10.70 -13.99 3.75
C ASP A 83 9.86 -14.80 2.77
N VAL A 84 9.79 -14.33 1.53
CA VAL A 84 9.07 -14.99 0.44
C VAL A 84 10.07 -15.76 -0.41
N LEU A 85 9.86 -17.07 -0.49
CA LEU A 85 10.78 -18.02 -1.12
C LEU A 85 10.29 -18.40 -2.51
N ASP A 86 11.20 -18.52 -3.46
CA ASP A 86 10.91 -19.20 -4.74
C ASP A 86 11.23 -20.70 -4.69
N GLU A 87 10.89 -21.40 -5.77
CA GLU A 87 11.14 -22.85 -5.90
C GLU A 87 12.62 -23.21 -5.94
N ASP A 88 13.47 -22.26 -6.31
CA ASP A 88 14.92 -22.43 -6.43
C ASP A 88 15.65 -22.12 -5.10
N GLY A 89 14.94 -21.75 -4.05
CA GLY A 89 15.46 -21.39 -2.74
C GLY A 89 15.94 -19.95 -2.63
N GLY A 90 15.66 -19.10 -3.63
CA GLY A 90 15.82 -17.66 -3.54
C GLY A 90 14.83 -17.06 -2.56
N SER A 91 15.21 -15.96 -1.89
CA SER A 91 14.40 -15.32 -0.86
C SER A 91 14.41 -13.79 -1.00
N VAL A 92 13.24 -13.17 -0.84
CA VAL A 92 13.09 -11.72 -0.71
C VAL A 92 12.24 -11.42 0.50
N ARG A 93 12.76 -10.57 1.40
CA ARG A 93 11.99 -10.10 2.54
C ARG A 93 10.88 -9.16 2.11
N PHE A 94 9.65 -9.50 2.47
CA PHE A 94 8.51 -8.61 2.36
C PHE A 94 8.23 -8.00 3.72
N LYS A 95 8.37 -6.68 3.80
CA LYS A 95 8.14 -5.90 5.02
C LYS A 95 6.86 -5.09 4.91
N VAL A 96 6.07 -5.12 5.97
CA VAL A 96 4.81 -4.37 6.08
C VAL A 96 4.88 -3.38 7.23
N PRO A 97 4.08 -2.29 7.21
CA PRO A 97 3.92 -1.40 8.35
C PRO A 97 3.39 -2.16 9.58
N ASP A 98 3.82 -1.75 10.76
CA ASP A 98 3.41 -2.39 12.01
C ASP A 98 1.88 -2.32 12.18
N GLY A 99 1.25 -3.48 12.34
CA GLY A 99 -0.17 -3.61 12.66
C GLY A 99 -1.11 -3.62 11.47
N GLU A 100 -0.65 -3.43 10.23
CA GLU A 100 -1.49 -3.50 9.02
C GLU A 100 -1.68 -4.96 8.56
N LEU A 101 -0.61 -5.73 8.55
CA LEU A 101 -0.61 -7.16 8.25
C LEU A 101 0.31 -7.87 9.23
N VAL A 102 -0.10 -9.04 9.71
CA VAL A 102 0.67 -9.82 10.68
C VAL A 102 0.95 -11.21 10.15
N PHE A 103 2.21 -11.50 9.86
CA PHE A 103 2.66 -12.84 9.52
C PHE A 103 2.90 -13.65 10.78
N THR A 104 2.48 -14.90 10.77
CA THR A 104 2.68 -15.82 11.90
C THR A 104 3.44 -17.07 11.44
N ALA A 105 4.12 -17.73 12.35
CA ALA A 105 4.85 -18.97 12.05
C ALA A 105 3.94 -20.07 11.48
N ALA A 106 2.64 -20.02 11.75
CA ALA A 106 1.67 -20.99 11.19
C ALA A 106 1.48 -20.83 9.68
N MET A 107 1.86 -19.68 9.10
CA MET A 107 1.76 -19.39 7.67
C MET A 107 2.98 -19.91 6.88
N ALA A 108 3.98 -20.48 7.55
CA ALA A 108 5.16 -21.02 6.87
C ALA A 108 4.75 -22.12 5.88
N GLY A 109 5.18 -21.98 4.63
CA GLY A 109 4.81 -22.85 3.50
C GLY A 109 3.58 -22.40 2.72
N ASP A 110 2.75 -21.49 3.25
CA ASP A 110 1.60 -20.97 2.51
C ASP A 110 2.06 -20.14 1.30
N GLN A 111 1.34 -20.26 0.20
CA GLN A 111 1.59 -19.44 -0.99
C GLN A 111 1.09 -18.02 -0.78
N VAL A 112 1.94 -17.05 -1.07
CA VAL A 112 1.63 -15.63 -0.95
C VAL A 112 1.90 -14.89 -2.24
N THR A 113 1.01 -13.96 -2.58
CA THR A 113 1.25 -12.91 -3.58
C THR A 113 1.46 -11.61 -2.82
N ALA A 114 2.65 -11.03 -2.91
CA ALA A 114 3.04 -9.80 -2.23
C ALA A 114 3.34 -8.69 -3.24
N THR A 115 2.78 -7.50 -2.99
CA THR A 115 3.00 -6.32 -3.83
C THR A 115 3.53 -5.17 -2.98
N GLY A 116 4.56 -4.51 -3.47
CA GLY A 116 5.19 -3.39 -2.77
C GLY A 116 6.24 -2.70 -3.63
N VAL A 117 6.93 -1.75 -3.03
CA VAL A 117 8.06 -1.07 -3.64
C VAL A 117 9.35 -1.78 -3.25
N PHE A 118 10.14 -2.18 -4.24
CA PHE A 118 11.43 -2.81 -3.99
C PHE A 118 12.47 -1.76 -3.59
N ARG A 119 13.03 -1.89 -2.39
CA ARG A 119 13.94 -0.90 -1.81
C ARG A 119 15.35 -1.44 -1.61
N ALA A 120 16.32 -0.53 -1.73
CA ALA A 120 17.71 -0.78 -1.36
C ALA A 120 18.08 0.12 -0.16
N HIS A 121 18.45 -0.49 0.96
CA HIS A 121 18.90 0.21 2.15
C HIS A 121 20.42 0.09 2.26
N HIS A 122 21.10 1.21 2.06
CA HIS A 122 22.57 1.28 2.17
C HIS A 122 22.95 1.55 3.63
N LEU A 123 23.48 0.54 4.28
CA LEU A 123 23.90 0.59 5.68
C LEU A 123 25.40 0.85 5.76
N SER A 124 25.81 1.80 6.60
CA SER A 124 27.20 1.93 7.04
C SER A 124 27.62 0.69 7.83
N GLU A 125 28.89 0.46 8.01
CA GLU A 125 29.41 -0.69 8.79
C GLU A 125 28.75 -0.80 10.16
N LYS A 126 28.65 0.32 10.89
CA LYS A 126 27.98 0.34 12.21
C LYS A 126 26.53 -0.08 12.12
N GLN A 127 25.82 0.37 11.11
CA GLN A 127 24.41 0.02 10.89
C GLN A 127 24.26 -1.44 10.42
N ALA A 128 25.19 -1.92 9.58
CA ALA A 128 25.22 -3.31 9.13
C ALA A 128 25.42 -4.28 10.31
N ILE A 129 26.37 -3.99 11.19
CA ILE A 129 26.59 -4.78 12.42
C ILE A 129 25.36 -4.78 13.33
N ALA A 130 24.70 -3.62 13.47
CA ALA A 130 23.49 -3.52 14.29
C ALA A 130 22.33 -4.31 13.68
N TRP A 131 22.17 -4.23 12.36
CA TRP A 131 21.17 -4.98 11.59
C TRP A 131 21.38 -6.49 11.70
N LEU A 132 22.59 -6.97 11.43
CA LEU A 132 22.90 -8.40 11.47
C LEU A 132 22.74 -8.98 12.89
N ARG A 133 23.11 -8.21 13.92
CA ARG A 133 22.87 -8.60 15.32
C ARG A 133 21.38 -8.71 15.64
N HIS A 134 20.60 -7.74 15.19
CA HIS A 134 19.16 -7.75 15.42
C HIS A 134 18.51 -8.96 14.72
N LEU A 135 18.89 -9.22 13.48
CA LEU A 135 18.41 -10.36 12.71
C LEU A 135 18.77 -11.70 13.38
N ALA A 136 20.01 -11.85 13.85
CA ALA A 136 20.43 -13.05 14.56
C ALA A 136 19.60 -13.27 15.84
N VAL A 137 19.33 -12.21 16.60
CA VAL A 137 18.46 -12.30 17.80
C VAL A 137 17.05 -12.74 17.44
N GLU A 138 16.48 -12.20 16.37
CA GLU A 138 15.13 -12.59 15.89
C GLU A 138 15.06 -14.05 15.47
N LEU A 139 16.13 -14.56 14.85
CA LEU A 139 16.21 -15.96 14.39
C LEU A 139 16.74 -16.93 15.47
N GLY A 140 17.07 -16.45 16.67
CA GLY A 140 17.64 -17.28 17.72
C GLY A 140 19.09 -17.69 17.49
N GLU A 141 19.81 -16.94 16.64
CA GLU A 141 21.19 -17.18 16.26
C GLU A 141 22.17 -16.29 17.04
N VAL A 142 23.47 -16.61 16.95
CA VAL A 142 24.55 -15.80 17.51
C VAL A 142 25.33 -15.12 16.39
N PHE A 143 25.43 -13.80 16.46
CA PHE A 143 26.21 -13.01 15.51
C PHE A 143 27.51 -12.52 16.16
N ASP A 144 28.64 -12.80 15.53
CA ASP A 144 29.93 -12.22 15.89
C ASP A 144 30.18 -10.93 15.12
N PRO A 145 30.22 -9.76 15.78
CA PRO A 145 30.46 -8.48 15.13
C PRO A 145 31.81 -8.40 14.36
N GLN A 146 32.80 -9.23 14.70
CA GLN A 146 34.09 -9.26 14.04
C GLN A 146 34.07 -10.05 12.72
N SER A 147 32.99 -10.80 12.47
CA SER A 147 32.81 -11.55 11.24
C SER A 147 32.39 -10.66 10.05
N HIS A 148 32.00 -9.41 10.29
CA HIS A 148 31.55 -8.47 9.28
C HIS A 148 32.38 -7.19 9.28
N SER A 149 32.73 -6.72 8.07
CA SER A 149 33.42 -5.45 7.86
C SER A 149 32.83 -4.73 6.66
N GLY A 150 32.80 -3.40 6.72
CA GLY A 150 32.26 -2.54 5.66
C GLY A 150 30.75 -2.34 5.72
N GLY A 151 30.23 -1.60 4.74
CA GLY A 151 28.80 -1.36 4.59
C GLY A 151 28.07 -2.59 4.04
N LEU A 152 26.74 -2.59 4.16
CA LEU A 152 25.85 -3.61 3.64
C LEU A 152 24.71 -2.95 2.85
N THR A 153 24.34 -3.50 1.70
CA THR A 153 23.07 -3.14 1.06
C THR A 153 22.06 -4.23 1.31
N VAL A 154 20.97 -3.87 1.95
CA VAL A 154 19.83 -4.76 2.20
C VAL A 154 18.73 -4.42 1.19
N PHE A 155 18.29 -5.43 0.43
CA PHE A 155 17.17 -5.31 -0.48
C PHE A 155 15.95 -5.94 0.16
N GLN A 156 14.81 -5.23 0.08
CA GLN A 156 13.54 -5.76 0.59
C GLN A 156 12.37 -5.17 -0.21
N LEU A 157 11.26 -5.90 -0.23
CA LEU A 157 9.99 -5.43 -0.76
C LEU A 157 9.19 -4.79 0.38
N GLU A 158 8.81 -3.53 0.24
CA GLU A 158 8.04 -2.80 1.23
C GLU A 158 6.64 -2.52 0.70
N GLY A 159 5.62 -2.96 1.41
CA GLY A 159 4.22 -2.78 0.99
C GLY A 159 3.24 -3.18 2.07
N ASP A 160 1.98 -2.99 1.77
CA ASP A 160 0.83 -3.25 2.63
C ASP A 160 -0.14 -4.27 2.00
N GLN A 161 0.17 -4.78 0.81
CA GLN A 161 -0.70 -5.68 0.07
C GLN A 161 -0.07 -7.07 -0.05
N ALA A 162 -0.67 -8.03 0.66
CA ALA A 162 -0.40 -9.44 0.45
C ALA A 162 -1.71 -10.23 0.45
N SER A 163 -1.79 -11.24 -0.41
CA SER A 163 -2.87 -12.20 -0.43
C SER A 163 -2.30 -13.61 -0.27
N LEU A 164 -2.83 -14.35 0.69
CA LEU A 164 -2.55 -15.77 0.83
C LEU A 164 -3.37 -16.51 -0.20
N ASN A 165 -2.72 -17.26 -1.06
CA ASN A 165 -3.37 -18.17 -1.97
C ASN A 165 -3.61 -19.48 -1.21
N SER A 166 -4.69 -19.52 -0.39
CA SER A 166 -5.11 -20.76 0.26
C SER A 166 -5.61 -21.70 -0.84
N GLU A 167 -4.77 -22.61 -1.31
CA GLU A 167 -5.30 -23.81 -1.95
C GLU A 167 -6.06 -24.56 -0.88
N VAL A 168 -7.38 -24.60 -1.03
CA VAL A 168 -8.24 -25.50 -0.24
C VAL A 168 -7.73 -26.91 -0.54
N HIS A 169 -6.95 -27.46 0.36
CA HIS A 169 -6.67 -28.89 0.36
C HIS A 169 -8.01 -29.58 0.63
N SER A 170 -8.72 -29.89 -0.47
CA SER A 170 -9.84 -30.85 -0.41
C SER A 170 -9.24 -32.20 -0.08
N LEU A 171 -9.44 -32.63 1.16
CA LEU A 171 -9.22 -34.00 1.61
C LEU A 171 -10.23 -34.93 0.94
#